data_04c222a3d19e349f731503e8cb7fd8e5
#
_entry.id   04c222a3d19e349f731503e8cb7fd8e5
#
_cell.length_a   1.000
_cell.length_b   1.000
_cell.length_c   1.000
_cell.angle_alpha   90.00
_cell.angle_beta   90.00
_cell.angle_gamma   90.00
#
_symmetry.space_group_name_H-M   'P 1'
#
loop_
_entity.id
_entity.type
_entity.pdbx_description
1 polymer ?
#
loop_
_entity_poly.entity_id
_entity_poly.type
_entity_poly.pdbx_seq_one_letter_code
_entity_poly.pdbx_strand_id
1 'polypeptide(L)'
;MIVVCGKNEVVQKQLKSRQWPSNVNVVVNGFVANMDDWMVAADLMVTKAGPGTIAEAAIVGLPCMLSGFLPGQEEGNVPYVINAGYGDFSRDPTKISAKVTEWLGDAELVAKMSAAASLCGKIGQF
;
A
#
# COMPACT_ATOMS: atom_id res chain seq x y z
N MET A 1 1.13 -10.09 7.41
CA MET A 1 0.87 -8.64 7.30
C MET A 1 1.95 -7.86 8.03
N ILE A 2 2.49 -6.84 7.40
CA ILE A 2 3.48 -5.95 8.00
C ILE A 2 2.82 -4.58 8.21
N VAL A 3 2.88 -4.07 9.43
CA VAL A 3 2.34 -2.74 9.76
C VAL A 3 3.50 -1.83 10.17
N VAL A 4 3.66 -0.71 9.47
CA VAL A 4 4.68 0.28 9.76
C VAL A 4 4.03 1.51 10.36
N CYS A 5 4.34 1.77 11.62
CA CYS A 5 3.73 2.86 12.40
C CYS A 5 4.58 4.15 12.38
N GLY A 6 5.77 4.11 11.79
CA GLY A 6 6.67 5.24 11.78
C GLY A 6 7.02 5.68 13.21
N LYS A 7 6.84 6.96 13.48
CA LYS A 7 7.11 7.54 14.81
C LYS A 7 5.90 7.54 15.74
N ASN A 8 4.78 6.92 15.34
CA ASN A 8 3.56 6.87 16.14
C ASN A 8 3.64 5.71 17.15
N GLU A 9 4.25 5.98 18.30
CA GLU A 9 4.47 4.97 19.35
C GLU A 9 3.18 4.48 20.00
N VAL A 10 2.16 5.32 20.06
CA VAL A 10 0.86 4.98 20.65
C VAL A 10 0.18 3.90 19.82
N VAL A 11 0.09 4.10 18.49
CA VAL A 11 -0.50 3.12 17.58
C VAL A 11 0.34 1.84 17.55
N GLN A 12 1.66 1.95 17.55
CA GLN A 12 2.56 0.80 17.59
C GLN A 12 2.29 -0.08 18.83
N LYS A 13 2.16 0.54 20.00
CA LYS A 13 1.85 -0.17 21.25
C LYS A 13 0.48 -0.85 21.19
N GLN A 14 -0.54 -0.13 20.72
CA GLN A 14 -1.89 -0.66 20.59
C GLN A 14 -1.94 -1.89 19.68
N LEU A 15 -1.26 -1.84 18.53
CA LEU A 15 -1.25 -2.93 17.58
C LEU A 15 -0.42 -4.12 18.06
N LYS A 16 0.68 -3.89 18.77
CA LYS A 16 1.49 -4.97 19.36
C LYS A 16 0.75 -5.72 20.46
N SER A 17 -0.11 -5.04 21.22
CA SER A 17 -0.89 -5.65 22.30
C SER A 17 -2.18 -6.29 21.82
N ARG A 18 -2.59 -6.05 20.58
CA ARG A 18 -3.80 -6.63 20.01
C ARG A 18 -3.61 -8.11 19.71
N GLN A 19 -4.64 -8.91 20.00
CA GLN A 19 -4.66 -10.31 19.60
C GLN A 19 -5.12 -10.42 18.15
N TRP A 20 -4.32 -11.10 17.34
CA TRP A 20 -4.60 -11.30 15.92
C TRP A 20 -5.09 -12.73 15.68
N PRO A 21 -5.91 -12.98 14.65
CA PRO A 21 -6.31 -14.34 14.29
C PRO A 21 -5.08 -15.22 14.03
N SER A 22 -5.15 -16.50 14.43
CA SER A 22 -4.02 -17.43 14.33
C SER A 22 -3.57 -17.70 12.89
N ASN A 23 -4.44 -17.46 11.91
CA ASN A 23 -4.12 -17.63 10.49
C ASN A 23 -3.45 -16.40 9.86
N VAL A 24 -3.19 -15.35 10.64
CA VAL A 24 -2.54 -14.12 10.16
C VAL A 24 -1.30 -13.84 10.99
N ASN A 25 -0.14 -13.84 10.35
CA ASN A 25 1.09 -13.37 10.96
C ASN A 25 1.15 -11.85 10.83
N VAL A 26 1.27 -11.15 11.95
CA VAL A 26 1.34 -9.69 11.99
C VAL A 26 2.66 -9.26 12.61
N VAL A 27 3.42 -8.47 11.85
CA VAL A 27 4.64 -7.83 12.33
C VAL A 27 4.38 -6.34 12.43
N VAL A 28 4.50 -5.78 13.62
CA VAL A 28 4.26 -4.36 13.87
C VAL A 28 5.60 -3.66 14.08
N ASN A 29 5.96 -2.78 13.16
CA ASN A 29 7.21 -2.03 13.22
C ASN A 29 6.94 -0.55 13.51
N GLY A 30 7.91 0.11 14.16
CA GLY A 30 7.94 1.56 14.26
C GLY A 30 8.53 2.17 12.99
N PHE A 31 9.42 3.14 13.14
CA PHE A 31 10.15 3.69 12.00
C PHE A 31 11.10 2.64 11.41
N VAL A 32 11.08 2.49 10.08
CA VAL A 32 11.99 1.59 9.36
C VAL A 32 12.82 2.40 8.38
N ALA A 33 14.12 2.15 8.36
CA ALA A 33 15.04 2.82 7.43
C ALA A 33 15.13 2.12 6.07
N ASN A 34 14.67 0.87 6.00
CA ASN A 34 14.74 0.02 4.82
C ASN A 34 13.36 -0.27 4.23
N MET A 35 12.53 0.77 4.08
CA MET A 35 11.16 0.62 3.55
C MET A 35 11.13 -0.06 2.18
N ASP A 36 12.11 0.22 1.33
CA ASP A 36 12.24 -0.36 0.00
C ASP A 36 12.36 -1.89 0.05
N ASP A 37 13.10 -2.43 1.02
CA ASP A 37 13.22 -3.88 1.20
C ASP A 37 11.87 -4.53 1.56
N TRP A 38 11.10 -3.88 2.45
CA TRP A 38 9.76 -4.34 2.81
C TRP A 38 8.81 -4.27 1.62
N MET A 39 8.90 -3.22 0.81
CA MET A 39 8.07 -3.04 -0.38
C MET A 39 8.34 -4.13 -1.42
N VAL A 40 9.61 -4.48 -1.65
CA VAL A 40 9.98 -5.55 -2.58
C VAL A 40 9.42 -6.90 -2.13
N ALA A 41 9.34 -7.14 -0.83
CA ALA A 41 8.83 -8.39 -0.27
C ALA A 41 7.30 -8.47 -0.24
N ALA A 42 6.59 -7.37 -0.45
CA ALA A 42 5.14 -7.31 -0.33
C ALA A 42 4.43 -7.62 -1.66
N ASP A 43 3.19 -8.10 -1.56
CA ASP A 43 2.32 -8.34 -2.72
C ASP A 43 1.46 -7.12 -3.07
N LEU A 44 1.11 -6.34 -2.07
CA LEU A 44 0.36 -5.09 -2.22
C LEU A 44 0.60 -4.20 -0.99
N MET A 45 0.21 -2.95 -1.10
CA MET A 45 0.44 -1.94 -0.07
C MET A 45 -0.84 -1.14 0.19
N VAL A 46 -1.10 -0.85 1.47
CA VAL A 46 -2.15 0.10 1.87
C VAL A 46 -1.45 1.34 2.39
N THR A 47 -1.71 2.48 1.76
CA THR A 47 -1.01 3.73 2.09
C THR A 47 -1.82 4.95 1.66
N LYS A 48 -1.45 6.13 2.14
CA LYS A 48 -1.95 7.38 1.59
C LYS A 48 -1.28 7.67 0.24
N ALA A 49 -1.87 8.59 -0.54
CA ALA A 49 -1.42 8.90 -1.91
C ALA A 49 -0.21 9.84 -1.95
N GLY A 50 0.82 9.58 -1.14
CA GLY A 50 2.06 10.36 -1.15
C GLY A 50 2.86 10.13 -2.43
N PRO A 51 3.36 11.21 -3.08
CA PRO A 51 4.05 11.08 -4.37
C PRO A 51 5.30 10.20 -4.32
N GLY A 52 6.09 10.32 -3.27
CA GLY A 52 7.28 9.48 -3.10
C GLY A 52 6.93 8.02 -2.95
N THR A 53 5.91 7.72 -2.15
CA THR A 53 5.49 6.34 -1.89
C THR A 53 4.91 5.68 -3.14
N ILE A 54 4.03 6.36 -3.88
CA ILE A 54 3.46 5.79 -5.10
C ILE A 54 4.50 5.62 -6.21
N ALA A 55 5.49 6.50 -6.27
CA ALA A 55 6.61 6.37 -7.20
C ALA A 55 7.47 5.15 -6.88
N GLU A 56 7.83 4.96 -5.62
CA GLU A 56 8.60 3.80 -5.17
C GLU A 56 7.82 2.50 -5.40
N ALA A 57 6.51 2.50 -5.11
CA ALA A 57 5.65 1.35 -5.37
C ALA A 57 5.64 0.97 -6.85
N ALA A 58 5.57 1.96 -7.74
CA ALA A 58 5.61 1.72 -9.18
C ALA A 58 6.94 1.10 -9.61
N ILE A 59 8.05 1.59 -9.07
CA ILE A 59 9.39 1.08 -9.40
C ILE A 59 9.52 -0.41 -9.06
N VAL A 60 8.98 -0.84 -7.92
CA VAL A 60 9.07 -2.24 -7.48
C VAL A 60 7.89 -3.09 -7.94
N GLY A 61 6.94 -2.53 -8.67
CA GLY A 61 5.77 -3.26 -9.17
C GLY A 61 4.76 -3.60 -8.07
N LEU A 62 4.51 -2.70 -7.14
CA LEU A 62 3.67 -2.95 -5.97
C LEU A 62 2.30 -2.28 -6.13
N PRO A 63 1.20 -3.06 -6.22
CA PRO A 63 -0.15 -2.50 -6.24
C PRO A 63 -0.45 -1.72 -4.96
N CYS A 64 -1.20 -0.62 -5.09
CA CYS A 64 -1.50 0.28 -3.99
C CYS A 64 -3.00 0.38 -3.73
N MET A 65 -3.43 0.10 -2.50
CA MET A 65 -4.74 0.50 -2.01
C MET A 65 -4.57 1.83 -1.27
N LEU A 66 -5.08 2.90 -1.85
CA LEU A 66 -4.90 4.24 -1.29
C LEU A 66 -5.99 4.52 -0.24
N SER A 67 -5.58 4.95 0.94
CA SER A 67 -6.45 5.17 2.09
C SER A 67 -6.72 6.66 2.38
N GLY A 68 -6.03 7.57 1.73
CA GLY A 68 -6.19 9.00 1.94
C GLY A 68 -5.22 9.81 1.10
N PHE A 69 -5.38 11.13 1.15
CA PHE A 69 -4.50 12.09 0.48
C PHE A 69 -4.55 13.45 1.17
N LEU A 70 -3.49 14.24 1.02
CA LEU A 70 -3.49 15.62 1.47
C LEU A 70 -4.20 16.47 0.42
N PRO A 71 -5.29 17.21 0.80
CA PRO A 71 -6.03 18.03 -0.14
C PRO A 71 -5.12 19.06 -0.84
N GLY A 72 -5.30 19.19 -2.14
CA GLY A 72 -4.55 20.13 -2.97
C GLY A 72 -3.14 19.69 -3.33
N GLN A 73 -2.48 18.87 -2.52
CA GLN A 73 -1.11 18.38 -2.76
C GLN A 73 -1.07 17.00 -3.37
N GLU A 74 -1.93 16.10 -2.87
CA GLU A 74 -1.90 14.69 -3.23
C GLU A 74 -3.14 14.22 -3.98
N GLU A 75 -4.17 15.07 -4.12
CA GLU A 75 -5.44 14.62 -4.68
C GLU A 75 -5.34 14.17 -6.15
N GLY A 76 -4.42 14.74 -6.93
CA GLY A 76 -4.15 14.30 -8.31
C GLY A 76 -3.49 12.94 -8.41
N ASN A 77 -2.86 12.46 -7.33
CA ASN A 77 -2.17 11.17 -7.31
C ASN A 77 -3.15 9.99 -7.30
N VAL A 78 -4.35 10.19 -6.74
CA VAL A 78 -5.36 9.14 -6.66
C VAL A 78 -5.84 8.72 -8.06
N PRO A 79 -6.37 9.62 -8.91
CA PRO A 79 -6.78 9.23 -10.26
C PRO A 79 -5.59 8.73 -11.10
N TYR A 80 -4.39 9.23 -10.86
CA TYR A 80 -3.20 8.74 -11.55
C TYR A 80 -3.00 7.23 -11.33
N VAL A 81 -3.01 6.79 -10.08
CA VAL A 81 -2.84 5.37 -9.72
C VAL A 81 -3.98 4.51 -10.27
N ILE A 82 -5.22 4.98 -10.14
CA ILE A 82 -6.41 4.25 -10.60
C ILE A 82 -6.39 4.11 -12.13
N ASN A 83 -6.14 5.19 -12.85
CA ASN A 83 -6.14 5.20 -14.31
C ASN A 83 -4.97 4.40 -14.88
N ALA A 84 -3.84 4.38 -14.19
CA ALA A 84 -2.70 3.56 -14.57
C ALA A 84 -2.91 2.07 -14.32
N GLY A 85 -3.90 1.69 -13.50
CA GLY A 85 -4.33 0.32 -13.29
C GLY A 85 -3.57 -0.44 -12.21
N TYR A 86 -2.90 0.25 -11.28
CA TYR A 86 -2.20 -0.45 -10.20
C TYR A 86 -2.70 -0.11 -8.79
N GLY A 87 -3.90 0.43 -8.68
CA GLY A 87 -4.47 0.69 -7.37
C GLY A 87 -5.92 1.15 -7.40
N ASP A 88 -6.45 1.38 -6.23
CA ASP A 88 -7.79 1.90 -5.99
C ASP A 88 -7.75 2.80 -4.75
N PHE A 89 -8.88 3.40 -4.42
CA PHE A 89 -8.97 4.37 -3.33
C PHE A 89 -10.26 4.20 -2.54
N SER A 90 -10.14 4.25 -1.21
CA SER A 90 -11.28 4.42 -0.31
C SER A 90 -10.79 4.99 1.02
N ARG A 91 -11.62 5.79 1.69
CA ARG A 91 -11.40 6.24 3.07
C ARG A 91 -12.14 5.38 4.09
N ASP A 92 -12.96 4.44 3.62
CA ASP A 92 -13.73 3.54 4.47
C ASP A 92 -12.91 2.28 4.76
N PRO A 93 -12.52 2.02 6.03
CA PRO A 93 -11.73 0.84 6.38
C PRO A 93 -12.39 -0.48 5.95
N THR A 94 -13.72 -0.56 5.99
CA THR A 94 -14.45 -1.76 5.57
C THR A 94 -14.27 -2.01 4.07
N LYS A 95 -14.35 -0.97 3.26
CA LYS A 95 -14.15 -1.07 1.80
C LYS A 95 -12.70 -1.38 1.46
N ILE A 96 -11.74 -0.79 2.18
CA ILE A 96 -10.31 -1.09 2.02
C ILE A 96 -10.07 -2.58 2.31
N SER A 97 -10.58 -3.08 3.42
CA SER A 97 -10.44 -4.49 3.80
C SER A 97 -11.04 -5.43 2.76
N ALA A 98 -12.23 -5.11 2.25
CA ALA A 98 -12.89 -5.92 1.22
C ALA A 98 -12.06 -5.95 -0.07
N LYS A 99 -11.53 -4.81 -0.50
CA LYS A 99 -10.73 -4.70 -1.71
C LYS A 99 -9.41 -5.47 -1.58
N VAL A 100 -8.72 -5.33 -0.46
CA VAL A 100 -7.46 -6.04 -0.19
C VAL A 100 -7.71 -7.56 -0.16
N THR A 101 -8.79 -8.00 0.47
CA THR A 101 -9.16 -9.42 0.51
C THR A 101 -9.43 -9.95 -0.90
N GLU A 102 -10.15 -9.20 -1.73
CA GLU A 102 -10.42 -9.54 -3.13
C GLU A 102 -9.11 -9.71 -3.91
N TRP A 103 -8.19 -8.75 -3.79
CA TRP A 103 -6.92 -8.80 -4.50
C TRP A 103 -6.05 -9.98 -4.05
N LEU A 104 -5.94 -10.20 -2.74
CA LEU A 104 -5.14 -11.32 -2.21
C LEU A 104 -5.69 -12.69 -2.62
N GLY A 105 -6.98 -12.77 -2.94
CA GLY A 105 -7.61 -13.98 -3.45
C GLY A 105 -7.50 -14.16 -4.97
N ASP A 106 -6.91 -13.21 -5.68
CA ASP A 106 -6.83 -13.23 -7.15
C ASP A 106 -5.39 -12.92 -7.62
N ALA A 107 -4.60 -13.96 -7.71
CA ALA A 107 -3.18 -13.83 -8.09
C ALA A 107 -2.99 -13.27 -9.50
N GLU A 108 -3.89 -13.56 -10.43
CA GLU A 108 -3.83 -13.02 -11.80
C GLU A 108 -4.06 -11.52 -11.81
N LEU A 109 -5.01 -11.04 -11.03
CA LEU A 109 -5.29 -9.61 -10.90
C LEU A 109 -4.10 -8.87 -10.28
N VAL A 110 -3.52 -9.40 -9.21
CA VAL A 110 -2.34 -8.81 -8.57
C VAL A 110 -1.17 -8.76 -9.55
N ALA A 111 -0.94 -9.83 -10.31
CA ALA A 111 0.11 -9.86 -11.33
C ALA A 111 -0.10 -8.80 -12.42
N LYS A 112 -1.34 -8.61 -12.87
CA LYS A 112 -1.72 -7.59 -13.85
C LYS A 112 -1.49 -6.18 -13.30
N MET A 113 -1.88 -5.93 -12.06
CA MET A 113 -1.66 -4.64 -11.40
C MET A 113 -0.18 -4.37 -11.18
N SER A 114 0.58 -5.38 -10.80
CA SER A 114 2.02 -5.29 -10.63
C SER A 114 2.71 -4.92 -11.96
N ALA A 115 2.30 -5.52 -13.06
CA ALA A 115 2.82 -5.19 -14.40
C ALA A 115 2.49 -3.75 -14.78
N ALA A 116 1.28 -3.28 -14.48
CA ALA A 116 0.88 -1.90 -14.73
C ALA A 116 1.71 -0.90 -13.91
N ALA A 117 1.97 -1.21 -12.64
CA ALA A 117 2.83 -0.42 -11.78
C ALA A 117 4.26 -0.33 -12.34
N SER A 118 4.83 -1.47 -12.71
CA SER A 118 6.19 -1.54 -13.28
C SER A 118 6.32 -0.73 -14.55
N LEU A 119 5.31 -0.72 -15.40
CA LEU A 119 5.29 0.10 -16.61
C LEU A 119 5.38 1.60 -16.27
N CYS A 120 4.62 2.05 -15.27
CA CYS A 120 4.69 3.44 -14.78
C CYS A 120 6.08 3.77 -14.23
N GLY A 121 6.68 2.86 -13.47
CA GLY A 121 8.02 3.02 -12.92
C GLY A 121 9.10 3.17 -14.00
N LYS A 122 8.99 2.41 -15.10
CA LYS A 122 9.92 2.49 -16.24
C LYS A 122 9.79 3.79 -17.01
N ILE A 123 8.58 4.30 -17.15
CA ILE A 123 8.32 5.54 -17.91
C ILE A 123 8.76 6.77 -17.11
N GLY A 124 8.80 6.67 -15.76
CA GLY A 124 9.21 7.78 -14.90
C GLY A 124 8.25 8.95 -14.89
N GLN A 125 6.96 8.71 -15.04
CA GLN A 125 5.91 9.74 -15.11
C GLN A 125 5.33 10.09 -13.74
N PHE A 126 6.17 10.54 -12.85
CA PHE A 126 5.72 10.90 -11.50
C PHE A 126 5.83 12.39 -11.23
#